data_af7cc2292227a7837fe2a5f697692cc5
#
_entry.id   af7cc2292227a7837fe2a5f697692cc5
#
_cell.length_a   1.000
_cell.length_b   1.000
_cell.length_c   1.000
_cell.angle_alpha   90.00
_cell.angle_beta   90.00
_cell.angle_gamma   90.00
#
_symmetry.space_group_name_H-M   'P 1'
#
loop_
_entity.id
_entity.type
_entity.pdbx_description
1 polymer ?
#
loop_
_entity_poly.entity_id
_entity_poly.type
_entity_poly.pdbx_seq_one_letter_code
_entity_poly.pdbx_strand_id
1 'polypeptide(L)'
;ILIEQIKRMDKLPCTLYPRGGTAMLTVRQVGESIVGAAERSTGAKAWPISCYNMKWAPFLKIVYAARGMGDNRKIIGIPPWMMRMGLKGVVKEYAEKGIDSGINPMGLPDIMDLDLFMPTDYAFKELGVTEDDIKAAITDSIKVSVASYEGKVKLLEMKGE
;
A
#
# COMPACT_ATOMS: atom_id res chain seq x y z
N ILE A 1 -8.05 -2.73 6.05
CA ILE A 1 -7.94 -1.25 6.06
C ILE A 1 -7.95 -0.68 4.63
N LEU A 2 -7.02 -1.03 3.71
CA LEU A 2 -6.95 -0.45 2.36
C LEU A 2 -8.26 -0.68 1.56
N ILE A 3 -8.76 -1.91 1.52
CA ILE A 3 -10.01 -2.26 0.82
C ILE A 3 -11.23 -1.52 1.40
N GLU A 4 -11.28 -1.36 2.70
CA GLU A 4 -12.34 -0.57 3.36
C GLU A 4 -12.33 0.89 2.92
N GLN A 5 -11.15 1.51 2.89
CA GLN A 5 -10.99 2.89 2.42
C GLN A 5 -11.39 3.03 0.95
N ILE A 6 -10.98 2.09 0.11
CA ILE A 6 -11.34 2.06 -1.30
C ILE A 6 -12.87 1.92 -1.46
N LYS A 7 -13.53 1.02 -0.70
CA LYS A 7 -14.99 0.88 -0.74
C LYS A 7 -15.74 2.10 -0.21
N ARG A 8 -15.20 2.81 0.78
CA ARG A 8 -15.76 4.12 1.20
C ARG A 8 -15.69 5.14 0.06
N MET A 9 -14.58 5.17 -0.69
CA MET A 9 -14.43 6.05 -1.85
C MET A 9 -15.33 5.68 -3.03
N ASP A 10 -15.77 4.42 -3.14
CA ASP A 10 -16.70 3.98 -4.21
C ASP A 10 -18.05 4.72 -4.15
N LYS A 11 -18.45 5.20 -2.98
CA LYS A 11 -19.66 6.01 -2.81
C LYS A 11 -19.55 7.41 -3.41
N LEU A 12 -18.33 7.86 -3.75
CA LEU A 12 -18.07 9.14 -4.35
C LEU A 12 -18.01 9.01 -5.88
N PRO A 13 -18.35 10.07 -6.65
CA PRO A 13 -18.27 10.05 -8.11
C PRO A 13 -16.82 9.99 -8.64
N CYS A 14 -15.85 10.25 -7.79
CA CYS A 14 -14.42 10.18 -8.11
C CYS A 14 -13.62 9.67 -6.91
N THR A 15 -12.39 9.25 -7.17
CA THR A 15 -11.44 8.87 -6.13
C THR A 15 -10.50 10.03 -5.84
N LEU A 16 -10.49 10.48 -4.61
CA LEU A 16 -9.54 11.47 -4.11
C LEU A 16 -8.31 10.76 -3.56
N TYR A 17 -7.11 11.22 -3.90
CA TYR A 17 -5.88 10.57 -3.45
C TYR A 17 -4.76 11.59 -3.15
N PRO A 18 -3.77 11.23 -2.31
CA PRO A 18 -2.56 12.02 -2.09
C PRO A 18 -1.68 11.99 -3.34
N ARG A 19 -0.91 13.05 -3.60
CA ARG A 19 -0.13 13.21 -4.85
C ARG A 19 1.22 12.52 -4.85
N GLY A 20 1.69 12.06 -3.70
CA GLY A 20 2.97 11.38 -3.55
C GLY A 20 3.01 9.97 -4.09
N GLY A 21 3.95 9.19 -3.58
CA GLY A 21 4.16 7.79 -3.94
C GLY A 21 4.94 7.05 -2.86
N THR A 22 5.14 5.76 -3.08
CA THR A 22 5.87 4.93 -2.11
C THR A 22 6.76 3.90 -2.81
N ALA A 23 7.76 3.45 -2.08
CA ALA A 23 8.57 2.31 -2.43
C ALA A 23 7.77 1.02 -2.21
N MET A 24 7.93 0.03 -3.08
CA MET A 24 7.20 -1.23 -3.07
C MET A 24 8.12 -2.40 -3.42
N LEU A 25 7.73 -3.58 -2.97
CA LEU A 25 8.30 -4.86 -3.40
C LEU A 25 7.24 -5.95 -3.24
N THR A 26 7.41 -7.07 -3.93
CA THR A 26 6.50 -8.21 -3.82
C THR A 26 6.87 -9.09 -2.62
N VAL A 27 5.93 -9.91 -2.14
CA VAL A 27 6.20 -10.87 -1.06
C VAL A 27 7.32 -11.84 -1.42
N ARG A 28 7.41 -12.25 -2.70
CA ARG A 28 8.52 -13.09 -3.19
C ARG A 28 9.85 -12.36 -3.03
N GLN A 29 9.92 -11.10 -3.41
CA GLN A 29 11.13 -10.28 -3.29
C GLN A 29 11.53 -10.03 -1.84
N VAL A 30 10.56 -9.95 -0.90
CA VAL A 30 10.86 -9.94 0.54
C VAL A 30 11.60 -11.22 0.94
N GLY A 31 11.07 -12.38 0.55
CA GLY A 31 11.71 -13.68 0.83
C GLY A 31 13.11 -13.79 0.25
N GLU A 32 13.28 -13.41 -1.03
CA GLU A 32 14.59 -13.39 -1.69
C GLU A 32 15.58 -12.44 -0.98
N SER A 33 15.10 -11.28 -0.52
CA SER A 33 15.92 -10.30 0.22
C SER A 33 16.42 -10.86 1.55
N ILE A 34 15.58 -11.60 2.27
CA ILE A 34 15.96 -12.24 3.55
C ILE A 34 17.03 -13.31 3.30
N VAL A 35 16.84 -14.16 2.29
CA VAL A 35 17.82 -15.19 1.91
C VAL A 35 19.13 -14.52 1.47
N GLY A 36 19.05 -13.54 0.58
CA GLY A 36 20.23 -12.79 0.12
C GLY A 36 21.00 -12.10 1.24
N ALA A 37 20.30 -11.52 2.21
CA ALA A 37 20.93 -10.93 3.37
C ALA A 37 21.62 -12.00 4.26
N ALA A 38 20.99 -13.14 4.47
CA ALA A 38 21.57 -14.24 5.24
C ALA A 38 22.82 -14.83 4.59
N GLU A 39 22.84 -14.98 3.26
CA GLU A 39 23.95 -15.59 2.53
C GLU A 39 25.12 -14.63 2.26
N ARG A 40 24.84 -13.33 2.09
CA ARG A 40 25.83 -12.34 1.59
C ARG A 40 26.25 -11.31 2.62
N SER A 41 25.55 -11.20 3.76
CA SER A 41 25.91 -10.24 4.80
C SER A 41 27.01 -10.78 5.70
N THR A 42 28.06 -9.98 5.87
CA THR A 42 29.10 -10.20 6.88
C THR A 42 28.92 -9.18 8.00
N GLY A 43 28.30 -9.59 9.10
CA GLY A 43 28.07 -8.75 10.27
C GLY A 43 26.71 -8.00 10.26
N ALA A 44 26.52 -7.13 11.23
CA ALA A 44 25.28 -6.37 11.39
C ALA A 44 25.20 -5.24 10.36
N LYS A 45 24.30 -5.37 9.39
CA LYS A 45 24.05 -4.37 8.34
C LYS A 45 22.55 -4.18 8.17
N ALA A 46 22.11 -2.93 8.07
CA ALA A 46 20.75 -2.59 7.69
C ALA A 46 20.67 -2.42 6.16
N TRP A 47 19.67 -3.04 5.56
CA TRP A 47 19.45 -3.01 4.12
C TRP A 47 18.16 -2.24 3.80
N PRO A 48 18.23 -1.13 3.04
CA PRO A 48 17.02 -0.51 2.50
C PRO A 48 16.51 -1.38 1.35
N ILE A 49 15.38 -2.04 1.57
CA ILE A 49 14.82 -2.96 0.58
C ILE A 49 13.69 -2.28 -0.17
N SER A 50 13.88 -2.03 -1.47
CA SER A 50 12.85 -1.59 -2.40
C SER A 50 13.18 -2.11 -3.78
N CYS A 51 12.16 -2.55 -4.51
CA CYS A 51 12.33 -3.01 -5.90
C CYS A 51 11.62 -2.09 -6.89
N TYR A 52 10.62 -1.36 -6.46
CA TYR A 52 9.82 -0.46 -7.30
C TYR A 52 9.48 0.82 -6.55
N ASN A 53 9.40 1.93 -7.30
CA ASN A 53 8.88 3.20 -6.81
C ASN A 53 7.61 3.53 -7.61
N MET A 54 6.48 3.74 -6.94
CA MET A 54 5.21 3.96 -7.61
C MET A 54 4.43 5.12 -6.98
N LYS A 55 3.94 6.02 -7.82
CA LYS A 55 2.98 7.06 -7.43
C LYS A 55 1.62 6.45 -7.11
N TRP A 56 0.86 7.11 -6.24
CA TRP A 56 -0.48 6.64 -5.86
C TRP A 56 -1.46 6.57 -7.03
N ALA A 57 -1.36 7.49 -8.03
CA ALA A 57 -2.25 7.48 -9.18
C ALA A 57 -2.14 6.19 -10.02
N PRO A 58 -0.97 5.77 -10.53
CA PRO A 58 -0.82 4.50 -11.23
C PRO A 58 -1.16 3.29 -10.34
N PHE A 59 -0.84 3.31 -9.06
CA PHE A 59 -1.25 2.26 -8.12
C PHE A 59 -2.77 2.11 -8.08
N LEU A 60 -3.51 3.20 -7.89
CA LEU A 60 -4.97 3.18 -7.84
C LEU A 60 -5.60 2.74 -9.17
N LYS A 61 -4.99 3.07 -10.32
CA LYS A 61 -5.45 2.54 -11.62
C LYS A 61 -5.38 1.02 -11.66
N ILE A 62 -4.28 0.43 -11.21
CA ILE A 62 -4.14 -1.03 -11.11
C ILE A 62 -5.21 -1.61 -10.18
N VAL A 63 -5.42 -0.99 -9.02
CA VAL A 63 -6.43 -1.41 -8.04
C VAL A 63 -7.84 -1.42 -8.64
N TYR A 64 -8.22 -0.36 -9.34
CA TYR A 64 -9.56 -0.28 -9.97
C TYR A 64 -9.71 -1.23 -11.15
N ALA A 65 -8.66 -1.41 -11.95
CA ALA A 65 -8.65 -2.42 -13.02
C ALA A 65 -8.82 -3.84 -12.45
N ALA A 66 -8.11 -4.18 -11.38
CA ALA A 66 -8.22 -5.47 -10.68
C ALA A 66 -9.63 -5.76 -10.12
N ARG A 67 -10.37 -4.70 -9.82
CA ARG A 67 -11.78 -4.76 -9.34
C ARG A 67 -12.82 -4.76 -10.47
N GLY A 68 -12.39 -4.76 -11.74
CA GLY A 68 -13.27 -4.73 -12.90
C GLY A 68 -13.89 -3.36 -13.19
N MET A 69 -13.42 -2.28 -12.55
CA MET A 69 -13.95 -0.92 -12.77
C MET A 69 -13.31 -0.21 -13.97
N GLY A 70 -12.22 -0.79 -14.51
CA GLY A 70 -11.52 -0.27 -15.69
C GLY A 70 -10.96 1.15 -15.50
N ASP A 71 -10.71 1.84 -16.63
CA ASP A 71 -10.19 3.21 -16.61
C ASP A 71 -11.29 4.29 -16.41
N ASN A 72 -12.54 3.87 -16.22
CA ASN A 72 -13.68 4.79 -16.14
C ASN A 72 -13.74 5.58 -14.82
N ARG A 73 -12.96 5.16 -13.82
CA ARG A 73 -12.94 5.84 -12.52
C ARG A 73 -12.08 7.09 -12.58
N LYS A 74 -12.69 8.26 -12.39
CA LYS A 74 -11.95 9.52 -12.27
C LYS A 74 -11.14 9.54 -10.98
N ILE A 75 -9.83 9.75 -11.10
CA ILE A 75 -8.88 9.81 -9.99
C ILE A 75 -8.32 11.24 -9.90
N ILE A 76 -8.45 11.90 -8.76
CA ILE A 76 -8.09 13.30 -8.57
C ILE A 76 -7.11 13.43 -7.41
N GLY A 77 -5.92 13.96 -7.70
CA GLY A 77 -4.93 14.27 -6.65
C GLY A 77 -5.35 15.50 -5.86
N ILE A 78 -5.37 15.39 -4.54
CA ILE A 78 -5.74 16.46 -3.64
C ILE A 78 -4.60 16.80 -2.67
N PRO A 79 -4.48 18.07 -2.25
CA PRO A 79 -3.46 18.48 -1.30
C PRO A 79 -3.77 17.98 0.13
N PRO A 80 -2.76 17.90 1.02
CA PRO A 80 -2.90 17.38 2.38
C PRO A 80 -4.00 18.04 3.21
N TRP A 81 -4.17 19.36 3.10
CA TRP A 81 -5.18 20.08 3.88
C TRP A 81 -6.62 19.63 3.54
N MET A 82 -6.86 19.31 2.26
CA MET A 82 -8.17 18.81 1.81
C MET A 82 -8.42 17.39 2.30
N MET A 83 -7.39 16.54 2.30
CA MET A 83 -7.48 15.20 2.90
C MET A 83 -7.79 15.25 4.39
N ARG A 84 -7.14 16.16 5.15
CA ARG A 84 -7.41 16.32 6.59
C ARG A 84 -8.86 16.67 6.87
N MET A 85 -9.50 17.48 6.01
CA MET A 85 -10.93 17.80 6.16
C MET A 85 -11.79 16.53 6.09
N GLY A 86 -11.52 15.63 5.15
CA GLY A 86 -12.22 14.34 5.02
C GLY A 86 -11.94 13.38 6.18
N LEU A 87 -10.72 13.41 6.73
CA LEU A 87 -10.31 12.52 7.81
C LEU A 87 -10.92 12.88 9.17
N LYS A 88 -11.34 14.12 9.39
CA LYS A 88 -11.97 14.55 10.68
C LYS A 88 -13.15 13.64 11.06
N GLY A 89 -13.99 13.28 10.09
CA GLY A 89 -15.12 12.37 10.34
C GLY A 89 -14.66 10.95 10.71
N VAL A 90 -13.63 10.45 10.05
CA VAL A 90 -13.07 9.10 10.32
C VAL A 90 -12.42 9.07 11.70
N VAL A 91 -11.67 10.10 12.07
CA VAL A 91 -11.06 10.23 13.41
C VAL A 91 -12.11 10.23 14.50
N LYS A 92 -13.18 10.99 14.30
CA LYS A 92 -14.31 11.03 15.24
C LYS A 92 -14.97 9.66 15.37
N GLU A 93 -15.26 8.99 14.26
CA GLU A 93 -15.82 7.62 14.24
C GLU A 93 -14.92 6.61 14.99
N TYR A 94 -13.60 6.69 14.80
CA TYR A 94 -12.65 5.81 15.50
C TYR A 94 -12.63 6.09 17.01
N ALA A 95 -12.62 7.37 17.40
CA ALA A 95 -12.69 7.75 18.81
C ALA A 95 -13.99 7.26 19.48
N GLU A 96 -15.13 7.39 18.81
CA GLU A 96 -16.43 6.91 19.32
C GLU A 96 -16.48 5.38 19.47
N LYS A 97 -15.77 4.65 18.60
CA LYS A 97 -15.68 3.17 18.64
C LYS A 97 -14.56 2.64 19.53
N GLY A 98 -13.75 3.51 20.14
CA GLY A 98 -12.57 3.09 20.92
C GLY A 98 -11.51 2.41 20.08
N ILE A 99 -11.44 2.69 18.76
CA ILE A 99 -10.46 2.09 17.86
C ILE A 99 -9.18 2.93 17.90
N ASP A 100 -8.09 2.34 18.40
CA ASP A 100 -6.76 2.91 18.23
C ASP A 100 -6.19 2.49 16.87
N SER A 101 -5.92 3.48 16.00
CA SER A 101 -5.34 3.23 14.69
C SER A 101 -3.83 2.95 14.72
N GLY A 102 -3.17 3.12 15.87
CA GLY A 102 -1.71 3.00 16.01
C GLY A 102 -0.90 4.05 15.24
N ILE A 103 -1.56 4.90 14.48
CA ILE A 103 -0.94 5.95 13.63
C ILE A 103 -1.73 7.25 13.85
N ASN A 104 -1.04 8.39 13.87
CA ASN A 104 -1.70 9.69 13.88
C ASN A 104 -2.41 9.96 12.52
N PRO A 105 -3.73 9.83 12.42
CA PRO A 105 -4.42 9.98 11.14
C PRO A 105 -4.31 11.38 10.54
N MET A 106 -4.12 12.40 11.38
CA MET A 106 -4.05 13.80 10.94
C MET A 106 -2.68 14.17 10.35
N GLY A 107 -1.63 13.42 10.68
CA GLY A 107 -0.28 13.57 10.08
C GLY A 107 -0.11 12.74 8.79
N LEU A 108 -0.93 11.72 8.59
CA LEU A 108 -0.81 10.81 7.45
C LEU A 108 -0.89 11.50 6.08
N PRO A 109 -1.77 12.52 5.85
CA PRO A 109 -1.84 13.22 4.58
C PRO A 109 -0.54 13.87 4.13
N ASP A 110 0.24 14.42 5.05
CA ASP A 110 1.53 15.06 4.71
C ASP A 110 2.54 14.02 4.25
N ILE A 111 2.61 12.89 4.94
CA ILE A 111 3.49 11.78 4.59
C ILE A 111 3.11 11.20 3.23
N MET A 112 1.82 11.00 2.98
CA MET A 112 1.34 10.44 1.73
C MET A 112 1.45 11.39 0.52
N ASP A 113 1.61 12.70 0.72
CA ASP A 113 1.83 13.66 -0.36
C ASP A 113 3.31 13.70 -0.81
N LEU A 114 4.21 13.10 -0.02
CA LEU A 114 5.63 12.97 -0.34
C LEU A 114 5.89 11.76 -1.25
N ASP A 115 6.97 11.85 -2.03
CA ASP A 115 7.54 10.73 -2.74
C ASP A 115 8.48 9.96 -1.80
N LEU A 116 7.92 8.99 -1.09
CA LEU A 116 8.67 8.09 -0.23
C LEU A 116 9.37 7.01 -1.08
N PHE A 117 10.20 7.47 -2.00
CA PHE A 117 10.96 6.62 -2.91
C PHE A 117 12.30 6.22 -2.29
N MET A 118 12.70 5.00 -2.59
CA MET A 118 13.96 4.43 -2.11
C MET A 118 14.81 3.96 -3.30
N PRO A 119 16.15 3.94 -3.17
CA PRO A 119 17.02 3.30 -4.16
C PRO A 119 16.60 1.84 -4.36
N THR A 120 16.38 1.44 -5.62
CA THR A 120 15.93 0.10 -5.96
C THR A 120 17.07 -0.89 -6.26
N ASP A 121 18.25 -0.37 -6.55
CA ASP A 121 19.39 -1.14 -7.00
C ASP A 121 20.04 -2.00 -5.90
N TYR A 122 19.91 -1.62 -4.62
CA TYR A 122 20.45 -2.42 -3.51
C TYR A 122 19.88 -3.83 -3.46
N ALA A 123 18.56 -3.97 -3.61
CA ALA A 123 17.92 -5.28 -3.57
C ALA A 123 18.44 -6.18 -4.69
N PHE A 124 18.51 -5.67 -5.91
CA PHE A 124 18.95 -6.42 -7.08
C PHE A 124 20.45 -6.73 -7.06
N LYS A 125 21.30 -5.73 -6.80
CA LYS A 125 22.76 -5.86 -6.91
C LYS A 125 23.39 -6.55 -5.71
N GLU A 126 22.97 -6.18 -4.49
CA GLU A 126 23.63 -6.65 -3.28
C GLU A 126 22.95 -7.89 -2.69
N LEU A 127 21.62 -7.99 -2.77
CA LEU A 127 20.90 -9.12 -2.21
C LEU A 127 20.54 -10.19 -3.25
N GLY A 128 20.72 -9.91 -4.54
CA GLY A 128 20.43 -10.85 -5.62
C GLY A 128 18.94 -11.11 -5.82
N VAL A 129 18.11 -10.15 -5.44
CA VAL A 129 16.67 -10.18 -5.68
C VAL A 129 16.42 -10.17 -7.19
N THR A 130 15.45 -10.92 -7.65
CA THR A 130 15.07 -10.98 -9.07
C THR A 130 13.91 -10.05 -9.39
N GLU A 131 13.82 -9.63 -10.64
CA GLU A 131 12.67 -8.82 -11.10
C GLU A 131 11.36 -9.61 -10.98
N ASP A 132 10.27 -8.89 -10.74
CA ASP A 132 8.92 -9.45 -10.62
C ASP A 132 7.90 -8.53 -11.29
N ASP A 133 6.73 -9.05 -11.62
CA ASP A 133 5.63 -8.24 -12.13
C ASP A 133 4.84 -7.60 -10.98
N ILE A 134 5.25 -6.41 -10.58
CA ILE A 134 4.58 -5.64 -9.51
C ILE A 134 3.09 -5.39 -9.83
N LYS A 135 2.73 -5.23 -11.12
CA LYS A 135 1.33 -5.01 -11.52
C LYS A 135 0.50 -6.26 -11.31
N ALA A 136 1.03 -7.43 -11.67
CA ALA A 136 0.39 -8.71 -11.39
C ALA A 136 0.26 -8.93 -9.88
N ALA A 137 1.32 -8.70 -9.11
CA ALA A 137 1.33 -8.85 -7.66
C ALA A 137 0.28 -7.94 -6.95
N ILE A 138 0.16 -6.67 -7.37
CA ILE A 138 -0.88 -5.77 -6.85
C ILE A 138 -2.26 -6.30 -7.24
N THR A 139 -2.44 -6.72 -8.48
CA THR A 139 -3.72 -7.25 -8.98
C THR A 139 -4.19 -8.45 -8.16
N ASP A 140 -3.31 -9.41 -7.91
CA ASP A 140 -3.63 -10.62 -7.14
C ASP A 140 -3.90 -10.29 -5.67
N SER A 141 -3.10 -9.40 -5.06
CA SER A 141 -3.33 -8.94 -3.68
C SER A 141 -4.70 -8.27 -3.53
N ILE A 142 -5.13 -7.47 -4.50
CA ILE A 142 -6.44 -6.83 -4.48
C ILE A 142 -7.56 -7.84 -4.66
N LYS A 143 -7.44 -8.81 -5.59
CA LYS A 143 -8.44 -9.87 -5.78
C LYS A 143 -8.64 -10.69 -4.50
N VAL A 144 -7.55 -11.13 -3.87
CA VAL A 144 -7.60 -11.88 -2.60
C VAL A 144 -8.22 -11.04 -1.49
N SER A 145 -7.84 -9.77 -1.36
CA SER A 145 -8.38 -8.87 -0.35
C SER A 145 -9.88 -8.60 -0.54
N VAL A 146 -10.35 -8.47 -1.77
CA VAL A 146 -11.77 -8.32 -2.08
C VAL A 146 -12.52 -9.61 -1.75
N ALA A 147 -12.01 -10.77 -2.15
CA ALA A 147 -12.60 -12.07 -1.85
C ALA A 147 -12.70 -12.34 -0.35
N SER A 148 -11.66 -11.95 0.41
CA SER A 148 -11.66 -12.03 1.88
C SER A 148 -12.71 -11.10 2.51
N TYR A 149 -12.80 -9.86 2.03
CA TYR A 149 -13.80 -8.91 2.52
C TYR A 149 -15.24 -9.38 2.25
N GLU A 150 -15.45 -10.11 1.16
CA GLU A 150 -16.73 -10.71 0.79
C GLU A 150 -16.99 -12.06 1.49
N GLY A 151 -16.09 -12.50 2.35
CA GLY A 151 -16.19 -13.77 3.07
C GLY A 151 -15.98 -15.01 2.20
N LYS A 152 -15.50 -14.86 0.96
CA LYS A 152 -15.23 -15.96 0.02
C LYS A 152 -13.92 -16.71 0.33
N VAL A 153 -12.98 -16.02 0.96
CA VAL A 153 -11.68 -16.56 1.35
C VAL A 153 -11.40 -16.18 2.80
N LYS A 154 -11.03 -17.14 3.62
CA LYS A 154 -10.59 -16.89 4.99
C LYS A 154 -9.09 -16.61 4.97
N LEU A 155 -8.68 -15.41 5.37
CA LEU A 155 -7.27 -15.13 5.61
C LEU A 155 -6.83 -15.81 6.90
N LEU A 156 -5.57 -16.28 6.92
CA LEU A 156 -4.96 -16.78 8.16
C LEU A 156 -4.87 -15.62 9.17
N GLU A 157 -5.57 -15.76 10.27
CA GLU A 157 -5.39 -14.89 11.42
C GLU A 157 -4.15 -15.36 12.18
N MET A 158 -3.11 -14.54 12.23
CA MET A 158 -2.03 -14.75 13.16
C MET A 158 -2.58 -14.43 14.56
N LYS A 159 -2.90 -15.46 15.33
CA LYS A 159 -3.18 -15.29 16.76
C LYS A 159 -1.83 -15.00 17.42
N GLY A 160 -1.65 -13.79 17.92
CA GLY A 160 -0.59 -13.50 18.88
C GLY A 160 -0.86 -14.34 20.13
N GLU A 161 0.14 -15.10 20.55
CA GLU A 161 0.18 -15.69 21.89
C GLU A 161 0.46 -14.61 22.92
#